data_55bfc868c5231d4b0730d961c36ddf2c
#
_entry.id   55bfc868c5231d4b0730d961c36ddf2c
#
_cell.length_a   1.000
_cell.length_b   1.000
_cell.length_c   1.000
_cell.angle_alpha   90.00
_cell.angle_beta   90.00
_cell.angle_gamma   90.00
#
_symmetry.space_group_name_H-M   'P 1'
#
loop_
_entity.id
_entity.type
_entity.pdbx_description
1 polymer ?
#
loop_
_entity_poly.entity_id
_entity_poly.type
_entity_poly.pdbx_seq_one_letter_code
_entity_poly.pdbx_strand_id
1 'polypeptide(L)'
;WRAVSAVAEGFRLRVCHRKTGRFRYLSHLELVRACERAARRARLPYAVSQGFTPRMRSAFGPALPVGTAGEREYFDLLVTRYIPADEVCASLTAVTAEDLAPLCCAYVPGREPSLAAALSIATYAVDVKGGIPPEELRHALDVVVRAGTLSTEHKGKAKVFDLSEALPKEPEVRSSGDHATVRLTVRM
;
A
#
# COMPACT_ATOMS: atom_id res chain seq x y z
N TRP A 1 -0.99 -11.36 -42.76
CA TRP A 1 -1.85 -11.65 -41.64
C TRP A 1 -1.26 -10.94 -40.41
N ARG A 2 -1.78 -9.73 -40.10
CA ARG A 2 -1.49 -9.05 -38.83
C ARG A 2 -2.29 -9.80 -37.76
N ALA A 3 -1.61 -10.47 -36.87
CA ALA A 3 -2.20 -10.93 -35.63
C ALA A 3 -2.68 -9.66 -34.87
N VAL A 4 -3.98 -9.44 -34.85
CA VAL A 4 -4.61 -8.50 -33.92
C VAL A 4 -4.33 -9.07 -32.54
N SER A 5 -3.43 -8.43 -31.81
CA SER A 5 -3.19 -8.71 -30.41
C SER A 5 -4.52 -8.47 -29.67
N ALA A 6 -5.26 -9.54 -29.43
CA ALA A 6 -6.39 -9.49 -28.53
C ALA A 6 -5.82 -9.17 -27.15
N VAL A 7 -5.87 -7.91 -26.77
CA VAL A 7 -5.74 -7.50 -25.37
C VAL A 7 -6.81 -8.30 -24.64
N ALA A 8 -6.39 -9.24 -23.80
CA ALA A 8 -7.32 -10.05 -23.03
C ALA A 8 -8.19 -9.07 -22.23
N GLU A 9 -9.42 -8.86 -22.72
CA GLU A 9 -10.44 -8.11 -22.02
C GLU A 9 -10.70 -8.84 -20.71
N GLY A 10 -10.23 -8.27 -19.63
CA GLY A 10 -10.44 -8.79 -18.28
C GLY A 10 -11.01 -7.68 -17.40
N PHE A 11 -11.52 -8.08 -16.28
CA PHE A 11 -12.06 -7.17 -15.27
C PHE A 11 -10.96 -6.84 -14.27
N ARG A 12 -10.63 -5.54 -14.12
CA ARG A 12 -9.65 -5.09 -13.14
C ARG A 12 -10.30 -5.01 -11.77
N LEU A 13 -9.96 -5.95 -10.90
CA LEU A 13 -10.42 -6.03 -9.52
C LEU A 13 -9.37 -5.42 -8.59
N ARG A 14 -9.74 -4.43 -7.80
CA ARG A 14 -8.92 -3.84 -6.74
C ARG A 14 -9.27 -4.47 -5.41
N VAL A 15 -8.25 -4.94 -4.70
CA VAL A 15 -8.35 -5.51 -3.37
C VAL A 15 -7.68 -4.56 -2.39
N CYS A 16 -8.42 -4.10 -1.38
CA CYS A 16 -7.88 -3.44 -0.21
C CYS A 16 -7.63 -4.50 0.86
N HIS A 17 -6.43 -4.54 1.44
CA HIS A 17 -6.05 -5.55 2.43
C HIS A 17 -5.19 -4.98 3.54
N ARG A 18 -5.05 -5.71 4.63
CA ARG A 18 -4.10 -5.43 5.70
C ARG A 18 -2.73 -6.00 5.40
N LYS A 19 -1.71 -5.43 6.03
CA LYS A 19 -0.36 -5.98 6.17
C LYS A 19 0.10 -5.71 7.60
N THR A 20 -0.45 -6.43 8.56
CA THR A 20 -0.26 -6.17 10.00
C THR A 20 0.43 -7.33 10.70
N GLY A 21 0.50 -7.32 12.01
CA GLY A 21 1.09 -8.36 12.83
C GLY A 21 2.49 -8.77 12.33
N ARG A 22 2.72 -10.06 12.18
CA ARG A 22 3.98 -10.58 11.64
C ARG A 22 4.16 -10.36 10.14
N PHE A 23 3.09 -10.10 9.38
CA PHE A 23 3.18 -9.84 7.94
C PHE A 23 3.83 -8.50 7.62
N ARG A 24 3.93 -7.56 8.58
CA ARG A 24 4.68 -6.30 8.41
C ARG A 24 6.15 -6.54 8.06
N TYR A 25 6.70 -7.69 8.41
CA TYR A 25 8.10 -8.05 8.12
C TYR A 25 8.30 -8.65 6.73
N LEU A 26 7.24 -8.90 5.95
CA LEU A 26 7.37 -9.33 4.57
C LEU A 26 7.99 -8.21 3.73
N SER A 27 8.97 -8.58 2.92
CA SER A 27 9.43 -7.77 1.80
C SER A 27 8.30 -7.60 0.76
N HIS A 28 8.44 -6.63 -0.14
CA HIS A 28 7.46 -6.43 -1.21
C HIS A 28 7.25 -7.69 -2.07
N LEU A 29 8.33 -8.37 -2.46
CA LEU A 29 8.23 -9.60 -3.27
C LEU A 29 7.55 -10.75 -2.52
N GLU A 30 7.76 -10.88 -1.23
CA GLU A 30 7.08 -11.89 -0.42
C GLU A 30 5.59 -11.59 -0.28
N LEU A 31 5.23 -10.30 -0.11
CA LEU A 31 3.83 -9.85 -0.12
C LEU A 31 3.16 -10.19 -1.45
N VAL A 32 3.77 -9.82 -2.58
CA VAL A 32 3.26 -10.16 -3.92
C VAL A 32 3.00 -11.67 -4.02
N ARG A 33 3.99 -12.50 -3.66
CA ARG A 33 3.85 -13.96 -3.69
C ARG A 33 2.75 -14.48 -2.75
N ALA A 34 2.56 -13.84 -1.60
CA ALA A 34 1.51 -14.21 -0.65
C ALA A 34 0.11 -13.92 -1.25
N CYS A 35 -0.10 -12.73 -1.81
CA CYS A 35 -1.34 -12.35 -2.47
C CYS A 35 -1.65 -13.23 -3.71
N GLU A 36 -0.64 -13.52 -4.52
CA GLU A 36 -0.79 -14.42 -5.67
C GLU A 36 -1.15 -15.85 -5.23
N ARG A 37 -0.54 -16.36 -4.15
CA ARG A 37 -0.93 -17.67 -3.59
C ARG A 37 -2.36 -17.65 -3.07
N ALA A 38 -2.79 -16.57 -2.42
CA ALA A 38 -4.17 -16.41 -1.98
C ALA A 38 -5.16 -16.45 -3.15
N ALA A 39 -4.87 -15.72 -4.23
CA ALA A 39 -5.70 -15.72 -5.44
C ALA A 39 -5.82 -17.13 -6.06
N ARG A 40 -4.70 -17.92 -6.10
CA ARG A 40 -4.73 -19.31 -6.57
C ARG A 40 -5.54 -20.22 -5.65
N ARG A 41 -5.35 -20.12 -4.33
CA ARG A 41 -6.09 -20.91 -3.33
C ARG A 41 -7.59 -20.60 -3.33
N ALA A 42 -7.95 -19.34 -3.52
CA ALA A 42 -9.33 -18.88 -3.70
C ALA A 42 -9.93 -19.28 -5.07
N ARG A 43 -9.13 -19.94 -5.95
CA ARG A 43 -9.53 -20.37 -7.31
C ARG A 43 -10.10 -19.22 -8.15
N LEU A 44 -9.56 -18.01 -7.98
CA LEU A 44 -9.97 -16.88 -8.78
C LEU A 44 -9.52 -17.09 -10.25
N PRO A 45 -10.33 -16.71 -11.23
CA PRO A 45 -10.01 -16.81 -12.65
C PRO A 45 -9.08 -15.65 -13.08
N TYR A 46 -7.86 -15.63 -12.58
CA TYR A 46 -6.88 -14.57 -12.90
C TYR A 46 -6.32 -14.70 -14.30
N ALA A 47 -6.02 -13.57 -14.93
CA ALA A 47 -5.32 -13.52 -16.19
C ALA A 47 -3.82 -13.71 -15.99
N VAL A 48 -3.15 -14.29 -17.00
CA VAL A 48 -1.69 -14.46 -17.03
C VAL A 48 -1.09 -13.64 -18.17
N SER A 49 0.19 -13.25 -18.02
CA SER A 49 0.93 -12.57 -19.07
C SER A 49 1.29 -13.53 -20.20
N GLN A 50 1.43 -12.97 -21.40
CA GLN A 50 1.96 -13.70 -22.56
C GLN A 50 3.49 -13.74 -22.45
N GLY A 51 4.11 -14.87 -22.81
CA GLY A 51 5.56 -15.01 -22.83
C GLY A 51 6.05 -16.35 -22.28
N PHE A 52 7.36 -16.56 -22.29
CA PHE A 52 7.99 -17.82 -21.87
C PHE A 52 7.75 -18.19 -20.39
N THR A 53 7.55 -17.20 -19.54
CA THR A 53 7.26 -17.41 -18.10
C THR A 53 5.98 -16.67 -17.76
N PRO A 54 4.80 -17.30 -17.94
CA PRO A 54 3.53 -16.68 -17.64
C PRO A 54 3.43 -16.29 -16.16
N ARG A 55 3.07 -15.03 -15.89
CA ARG A 55 2.87 -14.49 -14.54
C ARG A 55 1.45 -14.01 -14.38
N MET A 56 0.92 -14.08 -13.16
CA MET A 56 -0.36 -13.48 -12.81
C MET A 56 -0.33 -11.99 -13.15
N ARG A 57 -1.35 -11.49 -13.83
CA ARG A 57 -1.48 -10.05 -14.13
C ARG A 57 -2.01 -9.33 -12.91
N SER A 58 -1.09 -8.85 -12.10
CA SER A 58 -1.34 -8.10 -10.88
C SER A 58 -0.50 -6.83 -10.86
N ALA A 59 -0.98 -5.79 -10.17
CA ALA A 59 -0.25 -4.56 -9.89
C ALA A 59 -0.40 -4.23 -8.40
N PHE A 60 0.65 -3.76 -7.79
CA PHE A 60 0.67 -3.43 -6.36
C PHE A 60 0.88 -1.94 -6.15
N GLY A 61 0.41 -1.44 -5.03
CA GLY A 61 0.72 -0.11 -4.53
C GLY A 61 2.22 0.04 -4.20
N PRO A 62 2.62 1.24 -3.74
CA PRO A 62 3.98 1.50 -3.30
C PRO A 62 4.43 0.51 -2.23
N ALA A 63 5.70 0.07 -2.31
CA ALA A 63 6.24 -0.88 -1.36
C ALA A 63 6.42 -0.24 0.02
N LEU A 64 5.86 -0.84 1.06
CA LEU A 64 6.17 -0.47 2.43
C LEU A 64 7.53 -1.04 2.85
N PRO A 65 8.33 -0.27 3.62
CA PRO A 65 9.54 -0.79 4.24
C PRO A 65 9.24 -2.03 5.10
N VAL A 66 10.21 -2.93 5.19
CA VAL A 66 10.13 -4.09 6.09
C VAL A 66 9.99 -3.61 7.54
N GLY A 67 9.06 -4.18 8.28
CA GLY A 67 8.72 -3.76 9.63
C GLY A 67 7.58 -2.73 9.72
N THR A 68 7.21 -2.09 8.59
CA THR A 68 6.08 -1.17 8.54
C THR A 68 4.78 -1.93 8.32
N ALA A 69 3.81 -1.70 9.21
CA ALA A 69 2.46 -2.20 9.05
C ALA A 69 1.66 -1.33 8.08
N GLY A 70 0.74 -1.94 7.34
CA GLY A 70 -0.21 -1.26 6.47
C GLY A 70 -1.65 -1.63 6.86
N GLU A 71 -2.42 -0.62 7.26
CA GLU A 71 -3.84 -0.82 7.60
C GLU A 71 -4.71 -0.95 6.35
N ARG A 72 -4.28 -0.30 5.25
CA ARG A 72 -4.99 -0.30 3.96
C ARG A 72 -3.98 -0.28 2.82
N GLU A 73 -3.54 -1.46 2.42
CA GLU A 73 -2.72 -1.67 1.24
C GLU A 73 -3.58 -2.12 0.07
N TYR A 74 -3.10 -1.92 -1.14
CA TYR A 74 -3.90 -2.20 -2.32
C TYR A 74 -3.11 -3.01 -3.35
N PHE A 75 -3.81 -3.94 -3.99
CA PHE A 75 -3.35 -4.51 -5.24
C PHE A 75 -4.50 -4.68 -6.23
N ASP A 76 -4.19 -4.58 -7.50
CA ASP A 76 -5.11 -4.85 -8.60
C ASP A 76 -4.81 -6.25 -9.15
N LEU A 77 -5.85 -7.01 -9.43
CA LEU A 77 -5.80 -8.31 -10.08
C LEU A 77 -6.67 -8.26 -11.33
N LEU A 78 -6.14 -8.70 -12.47
CA LEU A 78 -6.94 -8.86 -13.67
C LEU A 78 -7.58 -10.25 -13.65
N VAL A 79 -8.92 -10.29 -13.61
CA VAL A 79 -9.69 -11.54 -13.70
C VAL A 79 -10.32 -11.69 -15.09
N THR A 80 -10.39 -12.91 -15.59
CA THR A 80 -10.86 -13.23 -16.96
C THR A 80 -12.36 -13.32 -17.10
N ARG A 81 -13.07 -13.39 -15.97
CA ARG A 81 -14.54 -13.34 -15.90
C ARG A 81 -14.99 -12.54 -14.71
N TYR A 82 -16.18 -11.98 -14.80
CA TYR A 82 -16.81 -11.27 -13.69
C TYR A 82 -17.25 -12.24 -12.59
N ILE A 83 -16.98 -11.86 -11.34
CA ILE A 83 -17.47 -12.49 -10.10
C ILE A 83 -17.90 -11.34 -9.21
N PRO A 84 -19.02 -11.38 -8.47
CA PRO A 84 -19.38 -10.36 -7.50
C PRO A 84 -18.21 -10.05 -6.54
N ALA A 85 -17.94 -8.77 -6.30
CA ALA A 85 -16.75 -8.35 -5.54
C ALA A 85 -16.75 -8.84 -4.09
N ASP A 86 -17.92 -8.96 -3.49
CA ASP A 86 -18.14 -9.53 -2.16
C ASP A 86 -17.84 -11.04 -2.10
N GLU A 87 -18.18 -11.79 -3.13
CA GLU A 87 -17.83 -13.22 -3.25
C GLU A 87 -16.31 -13.39 -3.37
N VAL A 88 -15.64 -12.53 -4.14
CA VAL A 88 -14.17 -12.54 -4.22
C VAL A 88 -13.55 -12.21 -2.88
N CYS A 89 -14.06 -11.18 -2.20
CA CYS A 89 -13.60 -10.78 -0.87
C CYS A 89 -13.73 -11.93 0.13
N ALA A 90 -14.87 -12.58 0.18
CA ALA A 90 -15.12 -13.74 1.04
C ALA A 90 -14.19 -14.92 0.72
N SER A 91 -14.01 -15.23 -0.57
CA SER A 91 -13.13 -16.32 -1.03
C SER A 91 -11.66 -16.09 -0.67
N LEU A 92 -11.19 -14.84 -0.78
CA LEU A 92 -9.85 -14.46 -0.37
C LEU A 92 -9.70 -14.51 1.16
N THR A 93 -10.68 -14.02 1.90
CA THR A 93 -10.66 -14.05 3.38
C THR A 93 -10.57 -15.48 3.90
N ALA A 94 -11.29 -16.42 3.30
CA ALA A 94 -11.27 -17.83 3.71
C ALA A 94 -9.90 -18.51 3.57
N VAL A 95 -8.98 -17.95 2.77
CA VAL A 95 -7.67 -18.55 2.48
C VAL A 95 -6.48 -17.71 2.92
N THR A 96 -6.71 -16.55 3.54
CA THR A 96 -5.67 -15.67 4.06
C THR A 96 -5.70 -15.59 5.58
N ALA A 97 -4.56 -15.33 6.20
CA ALA A 97 -4.52 -15.01 7.61
C ALA A 97 -5.14 -13.62 7.86
N GLU A 98 -5.72 -13.42 9.06
CA GLU A 98 -6.39 -12.17 9.45
C GLU A 98 -5.52 -10.92 9.21
N ASP A 99 -4.25 -10.97 9.57
CA ASP A 99 -3.28 -9.89 9.39
C ASP A 99 -2.95 -9.53 7.93
N LEU A 100 -3.39 -10.34 6.98
CA LEU A 100 -3.26 -10.12 5.53
C LEU A 100 -4.61 -10.14 4.81
N ALA A 101 -5.70 -10.30 5.56
CA ALA A 101 -7.03 -10.48 4.98
C ALA A 101 -7.49 -9.24 4.19
N PRO A 102 -8.26 -9.44 3.11
CA PRO A 102 -8.89 -8.35 2.42
C PRO A 102 -9.91 -7.66 3.33
N LEU A 103 -10.00 -6.34 3.18
CA LEU A 103 -11.00 -5.50 3.84
C LEU A 103 -12.20 -5.26 2.92
N CYS A 104 -11.92 -5.07 1.63
CA CYS A 104 -12.93 -4.93 0.60
C CYS A 104 -12.34 -5.19 -0.78
N CYS A 105 -13.21 -5.51 -1.71
CA CYS A 105 -12.90 -5.66 -3.12
C CYS A 105 -13.84 -4.78 -3.95
N ALA A 106 -13.34 -4.22 -5.05
CA ALA A 106 -14.16 -3.45 -5.99
C ALA A 106 -13.58 -3.55 -7.41
N TYR A 107 -14.44 -3.51 -8.41
CA TYR A 107 -14.00 -3.38 -9.79
C TYR A 107 -13.64 -1.94 -10.13
N VAL A 108 -12.54 -1.79 -10.84
CA VAL A 108 -12.01 -0.49 -11.25
C VAL A 108 -12.31 -0.29 -12.74
N PRO A 109 -12.97 0.82 -13.13
CA PRO A 109 -13.22 1.12 -14.53
C PRO A 109 -11.94 1.10 -15.37
N GLY A 110 -12.02 0.61 -16.63
CA GLY A 110 -10.84 0.45 -17.47
C GLY A 110 -10.09 1.74 -17.80
N ARG A 111 -10.75 2.91 -17.66
CA ARG A 111 -10.16 4.23 -17.89
C ARG A 111 -9.47 4.84 -16.66
N GLU A 112 -9.64 4.22 -15.50
CA GLU A 112 -8.97 4.68 -14.28
C GLU A 112 -7.44 4.51 -14.39
N PRO A 113 -6.67 5.41 -13.80
CA PRO A 113 -5.21 5.33 -13.80
C PRO A 113 -4.71 4.03 -13.15
N SER A 114 -3.44 3.72 -13.38
CA SER A 114 -2.78 2.61 -12.68
C SER A 114 -2.83 2.80 -11.17
N LEU A 115 -2.75 1.72 -10.42
CA LEU A 115 -2.76 1.78 -8.96
C LEU A 115 -1.66 2.70 -8.40
N ALA A 116 -0.45 2.64 -8.97
CA ALA A 116 0.66 3.51 -8.57
C ALA A 116 0.38 5.00 -8.83
N ALA A 117 -0.32 5.33 -9.91
CA ALA A 117 -0.70 6.72 -10.22
C ALA A 117 -1.91 7.20 -9.40
N ALA A 118 -2.78 6.30 -8.95
CA ALA A 118 -3.94 6.62 -8.12
C ALA A 118 -3.58 6.87 -6.65
N LEU A 119 -2.50 6.24 -6.17
CA LEU A 119 -2.03 6.37 -4.79
C LEU A 119 -0.91 7.42 -4.70
N SER A 120 -1.28 8.67 -4.57
CA SER A 120 -0.35 9.81 -4.49
C SER A 120 -0.10 10.31 -3.07
N ILE A 121 -0.83 9.80 -2.09
CA ILE A 121 -0.78 10.25 -0.69
C ILE A 121 -0.77 9.02 0.23
N ALA A 122 0.11 9.03 1.23
CA ALA A 122 0.12 8.06 2.31
C ALA A 122 0.05 8.75 3.67
N THR A 123 -0.69 8.16 4.61
CA THR A 123 -0.71 8.62 6.01
C THR A 123 -0.03 7.58 6.88
N TYR A 124 0.99 8.00 7.59
CA TYR A 124 1.73 7.20 8.56
C TYR A 124 1.33 7.57 9.98
N ALA A 125 1.19 6.56 10.83
CA ALA A 125 1.14 6.72 12.27
C ALA A 125 2.46 6.17 12.85
N VAL A 126 3.19 7.01 13.53
CA VAL A 126 4.51 6.69 14.10
C VAL A 126 4.43 6.79 15.63
N ASP A 127 4.58 5.65 16.30
CA ASP A 127 4.62 5.63 17.74
C ASP A 127 6.03 6.00 18.22
N VAL A 128 6.13 7.11 18.94
CA VAL A 128 7.37 7.64 19.50
C VAL A 128 7.52 7.12 20.92
N LYS A 129 8.53 6.28 21.12
CA LYS A 129 8.88 5.73 22.43
C LYS A 129 9.92 6.63 23.12
N GLY A 130 10.03 6.51 24.45
CA GLY A 130 11.07 7.21 25.20
C GLY A 130 10.57 8.31 26.15
N GLY A 131 9.25 8.36 26.39
CA GLY A 131 8.66 9.26 27.39
C GLY A 131 8.76 10.75 27.03
N ILE A 132 8.88 11.07 25.72
CA ILE A 132 8.90 12.47 25.27
C ILE A 132 7.48 13.03 25.43
N PRO A 133 7.31 14.16 26.15
CA PRO A 133 6.01 14.79 26.29
C PRO A 133 5.40 15.18 24.94
N PRO A 134 4.09 15.01 24.73
CA PRO A 134 3.44 15.34 23.45
C PRO A 134 3.62 16.78 23.02
N GLU A 135 3.68 17.73 23.98
CA GLU A 135 3.95 19.15 23.72
C GLU A 135 5.36 19.41 23.22
N GLU A 136 6.37 18.74 23.75
CA GLU A 136 7.76 18.83 23.28
C GLU A 136 7.88 18.30 21.87
N LEU A 137 7.21 17.18 21.58
CA LEU A 137 7.17 16.59 20.23
C LEU A 137 6.44 17.51 19.24
N ARG A 138 5.32 18.14 19.64
CA ARG A 138 4.64 19.16 18.80
C ARG A 138 5.57 20.33 18.50
N HIS A 139 6.22 20.86 19.52
CA HIS A 139 7.15 21.97 19.34
C HIS A 139 8.30 21.61 18.39
N ALA A 140 8.89 20.44 18.52
CA ALA A 140 9.95 19.97 17.63
C ALA A 140 9.47 19.82 16.18
N LEU A 141 8.26 19.28 15.97
CA LEU A 141 7.65 19.18 14.66
C LEU A 141 7.34 20.55 14.04
N ASP A 142 6.81 21.48 14.82
CA ASP A 142 6.55 22.85 14.39
C ASP A 142 7.83 23.55 13.91
N VAL A 143 8.94 23.38 14.65
CA VAL A 143 10.23 23.94 14.24
C VAL A 143 10.66 23.37 12.87
N VAL A 144 10.56 22.06 12.69
CA VAL A 144 10.94 21.38 11.44
C VAL A 144 10.04 21.83 10.28
N VAL A 145 8.73 21.87 10.49
CA VAL A 145 7.76 22.29 9.46
C VAL A 145 7.99 23.73 9.04
N ARG A 146 8.23 24.64 10.02
CA ARG A 146 8.52 26.07 9.76
C ARG A 146 9.84 26.29 9.04
N ALA A 147 10.83 25.40 9.22
CA ALA A 147 12.07 25.46 8.45
C ALA A 147 11.87 25.21 6.95
N GLY A 148 10.73 24.60 6.56
CA GLY A 148 10.30 24.38 5.19
C GLY A 148 11.11 23.32 4.43
N THR A 149 12.27 22.93 4.95
CA THR A 149 13.13 21.91 4.31
C THR A 149 13.67 20.92 5.35
N LEU A 150 13.81 19.66 4.93
CA LEU A 150 14.44 18.61 5.71
C LEU A 150 15.62 18.01 4.93
N SER A 151 16.80 18.16 5.49
CA SER A 151 18.02 17.53 4.94
C SER A 151 18.27 16.19 5.63
N THR A 152 18.46 15.15 4.85
CA THR A 152 18.82 13.83 5.35
C THR A 152 19.98 13.27 4.54
N GLU A 153 20.74 12.35 5.13
CA GLU A 153 21.77 11.60 4.42
C GLU A 153 21.32 10.15 4.26
N HIS A 154 21.36 9.65 3.04
CA HIS A 154 21.10 8.25 2.75
C HIS A 154 22.20 7.69 1.82
N LYS A 155 22.89 6.65 2.28
CA LYS A 155 23.99 5.99 1.56
C LYS A 155 25.09 6.99 1.11
N GLY A 156 25.47 7.92 1.99
CA GLY A 156 26.50 8.93 1.71
C GLY A 156 26.07 10.04 0.75
N LYS A 157 24.76 10.13 0.44
CA LYS A 157 24.22 11.21 -0.39
C LYS A 157 23.26 12.06 0.44
N ALA A 158 23.51 13.35 0.47
CA ALA A 158 22.59 14.32 1.05
C ALA A 158 21.34 14.42 0.17
N LYS A 159 20.17 14.37 0.79
CA LYS A 159 18.89 14.59 0.14
C LYS A 159 18.13 15.67 0.90
N VAL A 160 17.66 16.67 0.20
CA VAL A 160 16.85 17.75 0.74
C VAL A 160 15.41 17.54 0.28
N PHE A 161 14.48 17.58 1.21
CA PHE A 161 13.04 17.53 0.94
C PHE A 161 12.43 18.89 1.21
N ASP A 162 11.63 19.37 0.29
CA ASP A 162 10.73 20.51 0.50
C ASP A 162 9.50 20.00 1.26
N LEU A 163 9.31 20.48 2.49
CA LEU A 163 8.23 20.03 3.36
C LEU A 163 6.87 20.60 2.94
N SER A 164 6.82 21.73 2.25
CA SER A 164 5.59 22.31 1.73
C SER A 164 4.97 21.44 0.63
N GLU A 165 5.83 20.80 -0.18
CA GLU A 165 5.40 19.84 -1.20
C GLU A 165 5.15 18.44 -0.62
N ALA A 166 6.01 18.01 0.29
CA ALA A 166 5.98 16.66 0.85
C ALA A 166 4.84 16.43 1.84
N LEU A 167 4.45 17.46 2.60
CA LEU A 167 3.43 17.38 3.64
C LEU A 167 2.16 18.16 3.24
N PRO A 168 1.21 17.52 2.54
CA PRO A 168 -0.04 18.18 2.15
C PRO A 168 -0.97 18.50 3.33
N LYS A 169 -0.63 18.03 4.53
CA LYS A 169 -1.31 18.32 5.80
C LYS A 169 -0.28 18.49 6.91
N GLU A 170 -0.60 19.37 7.85
CA GLU A 170 0.22 19.50 9.07
C GLU A 170 0.26 18.18 9.85
N PRO A 171 1.43 17.83 10.44
CA PRO A 171 1.58 16.70 11.33
C PRO A 171 0.70 16.85 12.57
N GLU A 172 0.08 15.76 13.00
CA GLU A 172 -0.71 15.72 14.24
C GLU A 172 0.04 14.89 15.30
N VAL A 173 0.09 15.39 16.53
CA VAL A 173 0.60 14.64 17.68
C VAL A 173 -0.56 14.28 18.59
N ARG A 174 -0.73 12.99 18.85
CA ARG A 174 -1.74 12.46 19.79
C ARG A 174 -1.06 11.76 20.94
N SER A 175 -1.58 11.98 22.15
CA SER A 175 -1.19 11.20 23.32
C SER A 175 -1.89 9.84 23.26
N SER A 176 -1.15 8.77 23.55
CA SER A 176 -1.65 7.40 23.63
C SER A 176 -1.03 6.68 24.82
N GLY A 177 -1.62 6.84 26.01
CA GLY A 177 -1.07 6.28 27.25
C GLY A 177 0.36 6.80 27.52
N ASP A 178 1.32 5.87 27.61
CA ASP A 178 2.73 6.17 27.92
C ASP A 178 3.57 6.63 26.70
N HIS A 179 2.97 6.79 25.53
CA HIS A 179 3.68 7.20 24.32
C HIS A 179 2.88 8.22 23.51
N ALA A 180 3.55 8.94 22.63
CA ALA A 180 2.94 9.83 21.68
C ALA A 180 2.94 9.19 20.28
N THR A 181 1.84 9.35 19.54
CA THR A 181 1.74 8.95 18.14
C THR A 181 1.77 10.20 17.26
N VAL A 182 2.70 10.25 16.33
CA VAL A 182 2.77 11.28 15.30
C VAL A 182 2.05 10.77 14.04
N ARG A 183 1.07 11.52 13.57
CA ARG A 183 0.40 11.24 12.31
C ARG A 183 0.93 12.18 11.23
N LEU A 184 1.51 11.59 10.19
CA LEU A 184 2.09 12.29 9.05
C LEU A 184 1.36 11.90 7.78
N THR A 185 0.87 12.88 7.03
CA THR A 185 0.35 12.66 5.67
C THR A 185 1.41 13.17 4.70
N VAL A 186 1.88 12.28 3.84
CA VAL A 186 2.95 12.58 2.89
C VAL A 186 2.49 12.36 1.45
N ARG A 187 3.01 13.17 0.53
CA ARG A 187 2.88 12.96 -0.90
C ARG A 187 3.95 11.96 -1.35
N MET A 188 3.54 10.99 -2.18
CA MET A 188 4.39 9.92 -2.69
C MET A 188 4.89 10.21 -4.09
#